data_dcf253d331e574691d5008cc19cda970
#
_entry.id   dcf253d331e574691d5008cc19cda970
#
_cell.length_a   1.000
_cell.length_b   1.000
_cell.length_c   1.000
_cell.angle_alpha   90.00
_cell.angle_beta   90.00
_cell.angle_gamma   90.00
#
_symmetry.space_group_name_H-M   'P 1'
#
loop_
_entity.id
_entity.type
_entity.pdbx_description
1 polymer ?
#
loop_
_entity_poly.entity_id
_entity_poly.type
_entity_poly.pdbx_seq_one_letter_code
_entity_poly.pdbx_strand_id
1 'polypeptide(L)'
;ANGVGVDTPASTINILNWLAEAGVGLGSESRPEESQALMAQLLSGRSNDPESFHLRPLAYLPLNHYLRWWEKLTPVARALIEQRWGSPEQAVDLEEKGFAVHGLLLGHVAVLIQPSRGYDPDQISDLHSPDLPPPHRYLAQYLWLQEVHGTQLMVHVGKHGSAEWLPGKSVGLSEACGPGLALAPIPHVYPFIVNDPGEGSQAKRRGHAVILDHLTPPLGRAGLHGSLLSLEALLDEYVEARQVAAERCAVLEQQIKQLLQGLDWPSF
;
A
#
# COMPACT_ATOMS: atom_id res chain seq x y z
N ALA A 1 -1.96 4.19 2.60
CA ALA A 1 -3.30 3.83 3.03
C ALA A 1 -3.25 3.31 4.47
N ASN A 2 -3.93 3.97 5.38
CA ASN A 2 -4.00 3.53 6.75
C ASN A 2 -5.08 2.44 6.84
N GLY A 3 -4.68 1.20 7.09
CA GLY A 3 -5.61 0.17 7.55
C GLY A 3 -6.13 0.54 8.94
N VAL A 4 -7.30 0.05 9.32
CA VAL A 4 -7.85 0.27 10.67
C VAL A 4 -6.84 -0.19 11.71
N GLY A 5 -6.47 0.71 12.64
CA GLY A 5 -5.51 0.44 13.73
C GLY A 5 -4.03 0.63 13.36
N VAL A 6 -3.71 1.13 12.16
CA VAL A 6 -2.32 1.40 11.73
C VAL A 6 -2.12 2.90 11.55
N ASP A 7 -1.20 3.47 12.32
CA ASP A 7 -0.69 4.84 12.12
C ASP A 7 0.66 4.77 11.41
N THR A 8 0.62 4.77 10.08
CA THR A 8 1.80 4.69 9.21
C THR A 8 2.77 5.86 9.44
N PRO A 9 2.31 7.13 9.53
CA PRO A 9 3.20 8.25 9.84
C PRO A 9 3.90 8.12 11.19
N ALA A 10 3.18 7.77 12.27
CA ALA A 10 3.77 7.56 13.58
C ALA A 10 4.77 6.40 13.59
N SER A 11 4.44 5.31 12.92
CA SER A 11 5.36 4.17 12.76
C SER A 11 6.64 4.58 12.03
N THR A 12 6.52 5.41 11.00
CA THR A 12 7.67 5.94 10.26
C THR A 12 8.54 6.83 11.16
N ILE A 13 7.94 7.71 11.97
CA ILE A 13 8.69 8.53 12.94
C ILE A 13 9.46 7.66 13.93
N ASN A 14 8.82 6.62 14.48
CA ASN A 14 9.50 5.70 15.40
C ASN A 14 10.68 5.01 14.75
N ILE A 15 10.54 4.54 13.51
CA ILE A 15 11.62 3.93 12.74
C ILE A 15 12.77 4.93 12.53
N LEU A 16 12.46 6.16 12.15
CA LEU A 16 13.46 7.22 12.00
C LEU A 16 14.20 7.51 13.32
N ASN A 17 13.49 7.48 14.45
CA ASN A 17 14.10 7.65 15.78
C ASN A 17 15.08 6.50 16.09
N TRP A 18 14.66 5.26 15.88
CA TRP A 18 15.54 4.09 16.09
C TRP A 18 16.75 4.10 15.17
N LEU A 19 16.60 4.52 13.91
CA LEU A 19 17.74 4.67 12.99
C LEU A 19 18.72 5.73 13.49
N ALA A 20 18.21 6.88 13.98
CA ALA A 20 19.05 7.92 14.55
C ALA A 20 19.81 7.46 15.81
N GLU A 21 19.11 6.76 16.72
CA GLU A 21 19.68 6.16 17.93
C GLU A 21 20.78 5.12 17.58
N ALA A 22 20.57 4.38 16.48
CA ALA A 22 21.57 3.45 15.94
C ALA A 22 22.74 4.12 15.20
N GLY A 23 22.76 5.46 15.12
CA GLY A 23 23.85 6.22 14.51
C GLY A 23 23.71 6.45 13.01
N VAL A 24 22.55 6.17 12.42
CA VAL A 24 22.28 6.51 11.01
C VAL A 24 22.12 8.02 10.88
N GLY A 25 22.91 8.65 10.00
CA GLY A 25 22.87 10.09 9.76
C GLY A 25 21.57 10.50 9.03
N LEU A 26 20.66 11.15 9.76
CA LEU A 26 19.39 11.66 9.21
C LEU A 26 19.47 13.13 8.77
N GLY A 27 20.64 13.74 8.74
CA GLY A 27 20.78 15.18 8.55
C GLY A 27 20.35 15.98 9.80
N SER A 28 20.78 17.23 9.88
CA SER A 28 20.51 18.08 11.05
C SER A 28 19.35 19.06 10.85
N GLU A 29 18.92 19.28 9.61
CA GLU A 29 17.95 20.31 9.28
C GLU A 29 16.60 19.69 8.94
N SER A 30 15.59 19.97 9.76
CA SER A 30 14.16 19.67 9.52
C SER A 30 13.70 18.21 9.63
N ARG A 31 14.33 17.39 10.45
CA ARG A 31 13.76 16.05 10.73
C ARG A 31 12.38 16.20 11.37
N PRO A 32 11.32 15.59 10.82
CA PRO A 32 10.01 15.62 11.45
C PRO A 32 10.02 14.79 12.74
N GLU A 33 9.48 15.33 13.82
CA GLU A 33 9.41 14.67 15.13
C GLU A 33 8.02 14.07 15.39
N GLU A 34 7.01 14.52 14.63
CA GLU A 34 5.63 14.11 14.78
C GLU A 34 5.00 13.71 13.44
N SER A 35 3.98 12.86 13.48
CA SER A 35 3.24 12.38 12.31
C SER A 35 2.74 13.51 11.43
N GLN A 36 2.18 14.57 12.04
CA GLN A 36 1.65 15.71 11.33
C GLN A 36 2.74 16.50 10.58
N ALA A 37 3.91 16.69 11.22
CA ALA A 37 5.06 17.32 10.60
C ALA A 37 5.60 16.52 9.42
N LEU A 38 5.70 15.19 9.56
CA LEU A 38 6.10 14.29 8.47
C LEU A 38 5.13 14.40 7.29
N MET A 39 3.83 14.34 7.55
CA MET A 39 2.82 14.45 6.50
C MET A 39 2.85 15.82 5.82
N ALA A 40 2.99 16.91 6.60
CA ALA A 40 3.11 18.25 6.04
C ALA A 40 4.34 18.39 5.12
N GLN A 41 5.49 17.84 5.51
CA GLN A 41 6.69 17.85 4.68
C GLN A 41 6.51 17.00 3.40
N LEU A 42 5.95 15.79 3.49
CA LEU A 42 5.68 14.94 2.33
C LEU A 42 4.71 15.60 1.34
N LEU A 43 3.68 16.28 1.85
CA LEU A 43 2.66 16.95 1.04
C LEU A 43 3.08 18.34 0.55
N SER A 44 4.14 18.93 1.09
CA SER A 44 4.71 20.18 0.58
C SER A 44 5.46 20.00 -0.75
N GLY A 45 5.82 18.76 -1.08
CA GLY A 45 6.38 18.35 -2.36
C GLY A 45 5.37 17.61 -3.23
N ARG A 46 5.83 17.19 -4.40
CA ARG A 46 5.01 16.39 -5.30
C ARG A 46 4.70 15.03 -4.70
N SER A 47 3.47 14.55 -4.91
CA SER A 47 2.96 13.25 -4.45
C SER A 47 2.28 12.48 -5.59
N ASN A 48 1.49 11.46 -5.26
CA ASN A 48 0.66 10.74 -6.24
C ASN A 48 -0.61 11.52 -6.62
N ASP A 49 -0.94 12.58 -5.91
CA ASP A 49 -2.07 13.43 -6.20
C ASP A 49 -1.77 14.30 -7.44
N PRO A 50 -2.57 14.20 -8.52
CA PRO A 50 -2.40 15.04 -9.71
C PRO A 50 -2.37 16.52 -9.42
N GLU A 51 -3.12 17.00 -8.41
CA GLU A 51 -3.13 18.39 -8.01
C GLU A 51 -1.76 18.87 -7.49
N SER A 52 -0.91 17.96 -7.01
CA SER A 52 0.44 18.25 -6.54
C SER A 52 1.50 18.31 -7.67
N PHE A 53 1.16 18.01 -8.91
CA PHE A 53 2.15 17.89 -9.99
C PHE A 53 2.87 19.19 -10.34
N HIS A 54 2.32 20.34 -9.97
CA HIS A 54 2.98 21.62 -10.06
C HIS A 54 4.08 21.83 -9.00
N LEU A 55 4.10 21.02 -7.94
CA LEU A 55 5.08 21.09 -6.87
C LEU A 55 6.38 20.39 -7.28
N ARG A 56 7.47 20.75 -6.59
CA ARG A 56 8.79 20.20 -6.85
C ARG A 56 8.88 18.73 -6.36
N PRO A 57 9.32 17.80 -7.21
CA PRO A 57 9.64 16.44 -6.74
C PRO A 57 10.95 16.44 -5.93
N LEU A 58 11.19 15.34 -5.19
CA LEU A 58 12.44 15.11 -4.49
C LEU A 58 13.63 15.09 -5.46
N ALA A 59 13.49 14.32 -6.54
CA ALA A 59 14.52 14.09 -7.54
C ALA A 59 13.89 13.72 -8.89
N TYR A 60 14.75 13.58 -9.89
CA TYR A 60 14.42 12.97 -11.18
C TYR A 60 15.36 11.81 -11.49
N LEU A 61 14.82 10.74 -12.06
CA LEU A 61 15.61 9.74 -12.75
C LEU A 61 15.67 10.12 -14.23
N PRO A 62 16.84 10.52 -14.78
CA PRO A 62 16.96 10.89 -16.18
C PRO A 62 16.55 9.74 -17.12
N LEU A 63 15.90 10.08 -18.24
CA LEU A 63 15.44 9.09 -19.22
C LEU A 63 16.58 8.19 -19.72
N ASN A 64 17.73 8.75 -20.03
CA ASN A 64 18.89 7.98 -20.49
C ASN A 64 19.40 6.97 -19.44
N HIS A 65 19.20 7.25 -18.15
CA HIS A 65 19.51 6.31 -17.08
C HIS A 65 18.48 5.17 -17.06
N TYR A 66 17.19 5.52 -17.14
CA TYR A 66 16.11 4.54 -17.21
C TYR A 66 16.24 3.62 -18.42
N LEU A 67 16.57 4.17 -19.61
CA LEU A 67 16.75 3.39 -20.84
C LEU A 67 17.88 2.36 -20.75
N ARG A 68 19.01 2.69 -20.12
CA ARG A 68 20.11 1.72 -19.90
C ARG A 68 19.67 0.50 -19.06
N TRP A 69 18.78 0.70 -18.10
CA TRP A 69 18.19 -0.38 -17.33
C TRP A 69 17.11 -1.11 -18.14
N TRP A 70 16.26 -0.37 -18.83
CA TRP A 70 15.20 -0.88 -19.68
C TRP A 70 15.69 -1.86 -20.76
N GLU A 71 16.79 -1.55 -21.40
CA GLU A 71 17.42 -2.39 -22.43
C GLU A 71 17.89 -3.75 -21.89
N LYS A 72 18.18 -3.85 -20.60
CA LYS A 72 18.58 -5.11 -19.94
C LYS A 72 17.40 -6.01 -19.61
N LEU A 73 16.18 -5.49 -19.65
CA LEU A 73 14.99 -6.30 -19.37
C LEU A 73 14.75 -7.33 -20.47
N THR A 74 14.15 -8.45 -20.07
CA THR A 74 13.73 -9.46 -21.05
C THR A 74 12.71 -8.88 -22.04
N PRO A 75 12.68 -9.36 -23.31
CA PRO A 75 11.67 -8.91 -24.26
C PRO A 75 10.23 -9.09 -23.75
N VAL A 76 9.98 -10.14 -22.98
CA VAL A 76 8.65 -10.40 -22.38
C VAL A 76 8.28 -9.32 -21.39
N ALA A 77 9.20 -8.95 -20.49
CA ALA A 77 8.95 -7.89 -19.51
C ALA A 77 8.66 -6.55 -20.18
N ARG A 78 9.47 -6.18 -21.17
CA ARG A 78 9.28 -4.95 -21.95
C ARG A 78 7.93 -4.94 -22.66
N ALA A 79 7.61 -6.02 -23.39
CA ALA A 79 6.36 -6.11 -24.14
C ALA A 79 5.12 -5.96 -23.26
N LEU A 80 5.10 -6.55 -22.04
CA LEU A 80 3.99 -6.41 -21.11
C LEU A 80 3.78 -4.97 -20.67
N ILE A 81 4.87 -4.24 -20.41
CA ILE A 81 4.79 -2.84 -19.97
C ILE A 81 4.43 -1.93 -21.14
N GLU A 82 5.07 -2.12 -22.30
CA GLU A 82 4.83 -1.31 -23.50
C GLU A 82 3.39 -1.46 -24.03
N GLN A 83 2.84 -2.67 -23.97
CA GLN A 83 1.47 -2.90 -24.41
C GLN A 83 0.46 -2.05 -23.63
N ARG A 84 0.73 -1.75 -22.35
CA ARG A 84 -0.19 -0.98 -21.52
C ARG A 84 0.17 0.51 -21.43
N TRP A 85 1.46 0.84 -21.38
CA TRP A 85 1.94 2.18 -21.06
C TRP A 85 2.73 2.86 -22.18
N GLY A 86 2.95 2.17 -23.31
CA GLY A 86 3.81 2.64 -24.39
C GLY A 86 5.31 2.49 -24.09
N SER A 87 6.16 3.00 -24.97
CA SER A 87 7.61 3.01 -24.75
C SER A 87 8.00 4.03 -23.68
N PRO A 88 9.16 3.88 -23.03
CA PRO A 88 9.62 4.84 -22.02
C PRO A 88 9.66 6.29 -22.50
N GLU A 89 10.01 6.51 -23.78
CA GLU A 89 10.10 7.83 -24.40
C GLU A 89 8.73 8.48 -24.65
N GLN A 90 7.68 7.67 -24.68
CA GLN A 90 6.28 8.09 -24.91
C GLN A 90 5.44 8.08 -23.63
N ALA A 91 6.06 7.74 -22.50
CA ALA A 91 5.36 7.66 -21.23
C ALA A 91 4.72 9.02 -20.85
N VAL A 92 3.45 8.99 -20.50
CA VAL A 92 2.68 10.21 -20.17
C VAL A 92 3.20 10.95 -18.92
N ASP A 93 3.94 10.25 -18.08
CA ASP A 93 4.55 10.77 -16.84
C ASP A 93 6.04 11.08 -16.99
N LEU A 94 6.57 11.03 -18.23
CA LEU A 94 7.91 11.49 -18.54
C LEU A 94 7.93 13.02 -18.66
N GLU A 95 8.81 13.65 -17.90
CA GLU A 95 9.07 15.08 -17.94
C GLU A 95 10.41 15.40 -18.66
N GLU A 96 10.67 16.66 -18.94
CA GLU A 96 11.92 17.10 -19.58
C GLU A 96 13.18 16.61 -18.85
N LYS A 97 13.15 16.55 -17.51
CA LYS A 97 14.27 16.10 -16.67
C LYS A 97 14.32 14.59 -16.45
N GLY A 98 13.29 13.84 -16.84
CA GLY A 98 13.13 12.43 -16.59
C GLY A 98 11.89 12.10 -15.75
N PHE A 99 11.88 10.92 -15.13
CA PHE A 99 10.79 10.49 -14.25
C PHE A 99 10.94 11.08 -12.84
N ALA A 100 9.90 11.73 -12.36
CA ALA A 100 9.89 12.36 -11.06
C ALA A 100 9.85 11.32 -9.92
N VAL A 101 10.64 11.55 -8.87
CA VAL A 101 10.69 10.78 -7.62
C VAL A 101 10.08 11.60 -6.50
N HIS A 102 9.16 11.03 -5.73
CA HIS A 102 8.38 11.74 -4.72
C HIS A 102 8.74 11.32 -3.31
N GLY A 103 8.99 12.28 -2.43
CA GLY A 103 9.29 12.03 -1.03
C GLY A 103 10.21 13.06 -0.40
N LEU A 104 10.90 12.64 0.66
CA LEU A 104 11.85 13.42 1.43
C LEU A 104 13.20 12.71 1.50
N LEU A 105 14.28 13.47 1.53
CA LEU A 105 15.61 12.97 1.82
C LEU A 105 16.07 13.52 3.18
N LEU A 106 16.30 12.62 4.11
CA LEU A 106 16.77 12.92 5.48
C LEU A 106 18.17 12.32 5.64
N GLY A 107 19.19 13.06 5.28
CA GLY A 107 20.57 12.56 5.28
C GLY A 107 20.72 11.32 4.39
N HIS A 108 20.97 10.17 5.00
CA HIS A 108 21.13 8.88 4.30
C HIS A 108 19.80 8.11 4.13
N VAL A 109 18.68 8.63 4.63
CA VAL A 109 17.38 7.96 4.58
C VAL A 109 16.43 8.70 3.64
N ALA A 110 15.92 7.99 2.63
CA ALA A 110 14.86 8.48 1.79
C ALA A 110 13.51 7.99 2.33
N VAL A 111 12.59 8.91 2.62
CA VAL A 111 11.20 8.60 2.99
C VAL A 111 10.32 8.89 1.78
N LEU A 112 9.82 7.85 1.13
CA LEU A 112 9.10 7.95 -0.12
C LEU A 112 7.64 7.53 0.04
N ILE A 113 6.77 8.12 -0.76
CA ILE A 113 5.43 7.62 -0.98
C ILE A 113 5.51 6.59 -2.11
N GLN A 114 4.98 5.37 -1.88
CA GLN A 114 4.95 4.36 -2.92
C GLN A 114 4.18 4.89 -4.14
N PRO A 115 4.75 4.77 -5.36
CA PRO A 115 4.08 5.30 -6.55
C PRO A 115 2.76 4.61 -6.83
N SER A 116 1.83 5.33 -7.47
CA SER A 116 0.61 4.74 -8.00
C SER A 116 0.93 3.69 -9.07
N ARG A 117 0.17 2.59 -9.07
CA ARG A 117 0.24 1.53 -10.10
C ARG A 117 -0.37 1.94 -11.46
N GLY A 118 -0.68 3.20 -11.65
CA GLY A 118 -1.48 3.68 -12.77
C GLY A 118 -2.93 3.74 -12.32
N TYR A 119 -3.41 4.95 -12.11
CA TYR A 119 -4.79 5.21 -11.73
C TYR A 119 -5.59 5.50 -12.99
N ASP A 120 -6.57 4.65 -13.27
CA ASP A 120 -7.68 4.97 -14.16
C ASP A 120 -8.87 5.30 -13.26
N PRO A 121 -9.36 6.55 -13.26
CA PRO A 121 -10.52 6.96 -12.43
C PRO A 121 -11.75 6.10 -12.68
N ASP A 122 -11.88 5.56 -13.88
CA ASP A 122 -13.03 4.75 -14.30
C ASP A 122 -12.86 3.27 -13.91
N GLN A 123 -11.70 2.84 -13.43
CA GLN A 123 -11.38 1.45 -13.09
C GLN A 123 -10.67 1.32 -11.74
N ILE A 124 -11.36 1.70 -10.67
CA ILE A 124 -10.85 1.56 -9.28
C ILE A 124 -10.44 0.10 -8.95
N SER A 125 -11.06 -0.89 -9.60
CA SER A 125 -10.71 -2.30 -9.48
C SER A 125 -9.28 -2.64 -9.95
N ASP A 126 -8.67 -1.81 -10.78
CA ASP A 126 -7.35 -2.07 -11.37
C ASP A 126 -6.20 -1.93 -10.39
N LEU A 127 -6.38 -1.23 -9.26
CA LEU A 127 -5.34 -1.06 -8.23
C LEU A 127 -4.82 -2.40 -7.69
N HIS A 128 -5.67 -3.42 -7.66
CA HIS A 128 -5.35 -4.77 -7.21
C HIS A 128 -5.32 -5.79 -8.37
N SER A 129 -5.43 -5.33 -9.61
CA SER A 129 -5.40 -6.22 -10.76
C SER A 129 -4.07 -7.00 -10.80
N PRO A 130 -4.12 -8.33 -10.86
CA PRO A 130 -2.92 -9.16 -10.98
C PRO A 130 -2.25 -9.04 -12.35
N ASP A 131 -2.96 -8.44 -13.34
CA ASP A 131 -2.52 -8.36 -14.73
C ASP A 131 -2.04 -6.95 -15.13
N LEU A 132 -2.23 -5.94 -14.26
CA LEU A 132 -1.81 -4.57 -14.54
C LEU A 132 -0.31 -4.40 -14.32
N PRO A 133 0.51 -4.22 -15.39
CA PRO A 133 1.94 -3.99 -15.26
C PRO A 133 2.20 -2.62 -14.60
N PRO A 134 3.34 -2.46 -13.90
CA PRO A 134 3.69 -1.18 -13.31
C PRO A 134 4.00 -0.14 -14.39
N PRO A 135 3.57 1.13 -14.23
CA PRO A 135 3.94 2.20 -15.13
C PRO A 135 5.42 2.56 -15.01
N HIS A 136 5.95 3.26 -16.03
CA HIS A 136 7.38 3.62 -16.08
C HIS A 136 7.83 4.42 -14.84
N ARG A 137 7.04 5.37 -14.36
CA ARG A 137 7.36 6.14 -13.16
C ARG A 137 7.45 5.26 -11.90
N TYR A 138 6.60 4.24 -11.81
CA TYR A 138 6.66 3.29 -10.70
C TYR A 138 8.02 2.59 -10.65
N LEU A 139 8.45 2.04 -11.78
CA LEU A 139 9.73 1.36 -11.90
C LEU A 139 10.92 2.35 -11.76
N ALA A 140 10.78 3.55 -12.30
CA ALA A 140 11.82 4.58 -12.21
C ALA A 140 12.10 5.01 -10.76
N GLN A 141 11.07 5.10 -9.90
CA GLN A 141 11.29 5.42 -8.48
C GLN A 141 12.06 4.33 -7.76
N TYR A 142 11.76 3.06 -8.00
CA TYR A 142 12.52 1.95 -7.43
C TYR A 142 13.94 1.86 -8.01
N LEU A 143 14.11 2.12 -9.29
CA LEU A 143 15.42 2.17 -9.91
C LEU A 143 16.27 3.33 -9.37
N TRP A 144 15.67 4.48 -9.08
CA TRP A 144 16.34 5.59 -8.43
C TRP A 144 16.86 5.20 -7.04
N LEU A 145 16.07 4.48 -6.25
CA LEU A 145 16.51 3.95 -4.96
C LEU A 145 17.72 3.04 -5.11
N GLN A 146 17.72 2.19 -6.11
CA GLN A 146 18.77 1.20 -6.33
C GLN A 146 20.08 1.84 -6.83
N GLU A 147 20.01 2.63 -7.89
CA GLU A 147 21.19 3.04 -8.65
C GLU A 147 21.64 4.49 -8.35
N VAL A 148 20.75 5.35 -7.89
CA VAL A 148 21.08 6.75 -7.60
C VAL A 148 21.22 7.00 -6.11
N HIS A 149 20.24 6.61 -5.31
CA HIS A 149 20.32 6.73 -3.86
C HIS A 149 21.27 5.69 -3.23
N GLY A 150 21.42 4.52 -3.88
CA GLY A 150 22.28 3.44 -3.38
C GLY A 150 21.71 2.78 -2.12
N THR A 151 20.40 2.57 -2.11
CA THR A 151 19.68 1.99 -0.98
C THR A 151 20.17 0.60 -0.64
N GLN A 152 20.61 0.41 0.61
CA GLN A 152 21.09 -0.87 1.12
C GLN A 152 20.04 -1.68 1.84
N LEU A 153 18.97 -1.03 2.33
CA LEU A 153 17.85 -1.64 3.02
C LEU A 153 16.59 -0.86 2.69
N MET A 154 15.52 -1.56 2.38
CA MET A 154 14.19 -0.99 2.19
C MET A 154 13.26 -1.41 3.32
N VAL A 155 12.53 -0.45 3.87
CA VAL A 155 11.48 -0.70 4.86
C VAL A 155 10.15 -0.26 4.27
N HIS A 156 9.24 -1.19 4.02
CA HIS A 156 7.87 -0.86 3.64
C HIS A 156 7.00 -0.71 4.89
N VAL A 157 6.47 0.49 5.10
CA VAL A 157 5.64 0.82 6.26
C VAL A 157 4.20 1.00 5.82
N GLY A 158 3.30 0.18 6.34
CA GLY A 158 1.87 0.26 6.04
C GLY A 158 1.19 -1.09 5.99
N LYS A 159 -0.14 -1.08 5.91
CA LYS A 159 -0.91 -2.28 5.62
C LYS A 159 -0.95 -2.47 4.12
N HIS A 160 -0.24 -3.41 3.68
CA HIS A 160 0.28 -3.79 2.38
C HIS A 160 0.69 -2.65 1.43
N GLY A 161 1.75 -2.93 0.70
CA GLY A 161 2.17 -2.14 -0.45
C GLY A 161 1.54 -2.68 -1.73
N SER A 162 2.00 -2.18 -2.86
CA SER A 162 1.55 -2.64 -4.17
C SER A 162 2.59 -3.47 -4.92
N ALA A 163 3.85 -3.48 -4.49
CA ALA A 163 4.95 -4.13 -5.21
C ALA A 163 4.80 -5.65 -5.26
N GLU A 164 4.38 -6.26 -4.16
CA GLU A 164 4.12 -7.69 -4.05
C GLU A 164 2.91 -8.18 -4.85
N TRP A 165 2.04 -7.24 -5.26
CA TRP A 165 0.84 -7.51 -6.06
C TRP A 165 1.03 -7.25 -7.56
N LEU A 166 2.22 -6.84 -7.99
CA LEU A 166 2.54 -6.67 -9.41
C LEU A 166 2.41 -7.98 -10.18
N PRO A 167 2.15 -7.96 -11.51
CA PRO A 167 2.00 -9.16 -12.32
C PRO A 167 3.16 -10.13 -12.21
N GLY A 168 2.87 -11.40 -12.36
CA GLY A 168 3.85 -12.46 -12.38
C GLY A 168 3.46 -13.69 -11.56
N LYS A 169 4.38 -14.63 -11.43
CA LYS A 169 4.17 -15.90 -10.73
C LYS A 169 3.91 -15.67 -9.24
N SER A 170 3.11 -16.54 -8.64
CA SER A 170 2.84 -16.51 -7.19
C SER A 170 4.03 -16.97 -6.35
N VAL A 171 4.87 -17.84 -6.91
CA VAL A 171 6.11 -18.35 -6.31
C VAL A 171 7.16 -18.58 -7.40
N GLY A 172 8.44 -18.54 -7.02
CA GLY A 172 9.52 -18.78 -7.97
C GLY A 172 9.53 -17.74 -9.08
N LEU A 173 9.70 -16.48 -8.72
CA LEU A 173 9.67 -15.35 -9.67
C LEU A 173 10.65 -15.54 -10.81
N SER A 174 10.27 -15.11 -12.00
CA SER A 174 11.14 -14.99 -13.15
C SER A 174 11.54 -13.52 -13.37
N GLU A 175 12.50 -13.29 -14.23
CA GLU A 175 12.98 -11.94 -14.60
C GLU A 175 11.89 -11.03 -15.22
N ALA A 176 10.77 -11.61 -15.66
CA ALA A 176 9.62 -10.86 -16.17
C ALA A 176 8.56 -10.57 -15.10
N CYS A 177 8.73 -11.05 -13.86
CA CYS A 177 7.78 -10.80 -12.79
C CYS A 177 7.94 -9.38 -12.22
N GLY A 178 6.84 -8.63 -12.16
CA GLY A 178 6.82 -7.25 -11.72
C GLY A 178 7.46 -6.98 -10.35
N PRO A 179 7.24 -7.82 -9.30
CA PRO A 179 7.92 -7.62 -8.03
C PRO A 179 9.45 -7.67 -8.14
N GLY A 180 9.99 -8.57 -8.95
CA GLY A 180 11.44 -8.66 -9.19
C GLY A 180 11.98 -7.46 -9.93
N LEU A 181 11.21 -6.90 -10.88
CA LEU A 181 11.59 -5.68 -11.61
C LEU A 181 11.62 -4.44 -10.70
N ALA A 182 10.68 -4.33 -9.77
CA ALA A 182 10.59 -3.18 -8.88
C ALA A 182 11.56 -3.27 -7.69
N LEU A 183 11.54 -4.39 -6.96
CA LEU A 183 12.22 -4.48 -5.67
C LEU A 183 13.71 -4.81 -5.78
N ALA A 184 14.15 -5.45 -6.88
CA ALA A 184 15.53 -5.92 -7.06
C ALA A 184 16.06 -6.69 -5.83
N PRO A 185 17.35 -7.04 -5.75
CA PRO A 185 17.92 -7.79 -4.62
C PRO A 185 18.26 -6.89 -3.42
N ILE A 186 17.47 -5.84 -3.15
CA ILE A 186 17.65 -5.02 -1.95
C ILE A 186 17.01 -5.74 -0.75
N PRO A 187 17.70 -5.90 0.38
CA PRO A 187 17.10 -6.38 1.61
C PRO A 187 15.82 -5.60 1.94
N HIS A 188 14.74 -6.32 2.20
CA HIS A 188 13.42 -5.73 2.33
C HIS A 188 12.78 -6.14 3.66
N VAL A 189 12.56 -5.17 4.52
CA VAL A 189 11.89 -5.35 5.82
C VAL A 189 10.47 -4.79 5.72
N TYR A 190 9.54 -5.54 6.24
CA TYR A 190 8.13 -5.20 6.19
C TYR A 190 7.53 -5.30 7.60
N PRO A 191 7.52 -4.20 8.38
CA PRO A 191 6.72 -4.13 9.59
C PRO A 191 5.25 -4.23 9.22
N PHE A 192 4.62 -5.34 9.61
CA PHE A 192 3.30 -5.69 9.13
C PHE A 192 2.33 -5.92 10.27
N ILE A 193 1.03 -5.82 9.97
CA ILE A 193 0.01 -6.10 10.95
C ILE A 193 -0.40 -7.57 10.92
N VAL A 194 -0.64 -8.12 12.08
CA VAL A 194 -0.90 -9.54 12.33
C VAL A 194 -2.20 -10.06 11.73
N ASN A 195 -3.17 -9.20 11.50
CA ASN A 195 -4.53 -9.62 11.15
C ASN A 195 -4.72 -10.01 9.68
N ASP A 196 -3.65 -9.97 8.87
CA ASP A 196 -3.73 -10.30 7.45
C ASP A 196 -2.56 -11.19 6.96
N PRO A 197 -2.50 -12.43 7.42
CA PRO A 197 -1.37 -13.34 7.10
C PRO A 197 -1.28 -13.67 5.60
N GLY A 198 -2.38 -13.56 4.86
CA GLY A 198 -2.40 -13.78 3.42
C GLY A 198 -1.54 -12.75 2.68
N GLU A 199 -1.69 -11.48 3.02
CA GLU A 199 -0.92 -10.38 2.43
C GLU A 199 0.56 -10.46 2.85
N GLY A 200 0.85 -10.74 4.11
CA GLY A 200 2.22 -10.96 4.58
C GLY A 200 2.91 -12.12 3.84
N SER A 201 2.16 -13.16 3.48
CA SER A 201 2.67 -14.26 2.65
C SER A 201 3.05 -13.80 1.24
N GLN A 202 2.30 -12.88 0.63
CA GLN A 202 2.65 -12.30 -0.67
C GLN A 202 3.93 -11.46 -0.57
N ALA A 203 4.04 -10.58 0.40
CA ALA A 203 5.24 -9.79 0.64
C ALA A 203 6.48 -10.68 0.83
N LYS A 204 6.36 -11.75 1.61
CA LYS A 204 7.44 -12.72 1.85
C LYS A 204 7.82 -13.51 0.60
N ARG A 205 6.86 -14.03 -0.16
CA ARG A 205 7.11 -14.91 -1.31
C ARG A 205 7.47 -14.15 -2.58
N ARG A 206 6.91 -12.97 -2.76
CA ARG A 206 7.05 -12.19 -4.00
C ARG A 206 7.92 -10.94 -3.82
N GLY A 207 8.03 -10.40 -2.61
CA GLY A 207 8.87 -9.27 -2.28
C GLY A 207 10.16 -9.63 -1.55
N HIS A 208 10.41 -10.91 -1.27
CA HIS A 208 11.54 -11.37 -0.44
C HIS A 208 11.60 -10.68 0.93
N ALA A 209 10.47 -10.17 1.42
CA ALA A 209 10.42 -9.39 2.63
C ALA A 209 10.66 -10.22 3.88
N VAL A 210 11.42 -9.66 4.80
CA VAL A 210 11.45 -10.11 6.19
C VAL A 210 10.28 -9.44 6.92
N ILE A 211 9.30 -10.23 7.31
CA ILE A 211 8.13 -9.73 8.03
C ILE A 211 8.50 -9.54 9.50
N LEU A 212 8.32 -8.33 10.01
CA LEU A 212 8.38 -8.02 11.43
C LEU A 212 6.96 -7.88 11.96
N ASP A 213 6.60 -8.77 12.85
CA ASP A 213 5.24 -8.85 13.36
C ASP A 213 5.22 -9.17 14.85
N HIS A 214 4.08 -9.03 15.49
CA HIS A 214 3.87 -9.45 16.88
C HIS A 214 3.10 -10.77 16.94
N LEU A 215 3.07 -11.41 18.08
CA LEU A 215 2.31 -12.63 18.28
C LEU A 215 0.82 -12.39 17.96
N THR A 216 0.29 -13.24 17.08
CA THR A 216 -1.14 -13.22 16.79
C THR A 216 -1.90 -13.60 18.06
N PRO A 217 -2.83 -12.76 18.55
CA PRO A 217 -3.69 -13.17 19.65
C PRO A 217 -4.50 -14.39 19.22
N PRO A 218 -4.91 -15.26 20.17
CA PRO A 218 -5.74 -16.40 19.86
C PRO A 218 -6.97 -15.95 19.06
N LEU A 219 -7.13 -16.49 17.86
CA LEU A 219 -8.30 -16.22 17.02
C LEU A 219 -9.47 -17.00 17.63
N GLY A 220 -10.27 -16.34 18.44
CA GLY A 220 -11.60 -16.79 18.79
C GLY A 220 -12.61 -16.36 17.73
N ARG A 221 -13.75 -17.05 17.64
CA ARG A 221 -14.87 -16.53 16.86
C ARG A 221 -15.27 -15.18 17.48
N ALA A 222 -15.12 -14.10 16.72
CA ALA A 222 -15.73 -12.82 17.06
C ALA A 222 -17.24 -12.96 16.78
N GLY A 223 -17.97 -13.51 17.75
CA GLY A 223 -19.43 -13.53 17.71
C GLY A 223 -20.00 -12.19 18.17
N LEU A 224 -21.23 -11.93 17.82
CA LEU A 224 -21.97 -10.81 18.38
C LEU A 224 -22.15 -11.01 19.90
N HIS A 225 -22.18 -9.93 20.67
CA HIS A 225 -22.29 -9.96 22.12
C HIS A 225 -23.51 -9.18 22.60
N GLY A 226 -24.09 -9.61 23.73
CA GLY A 226 -25.18 -8.90 24.38
C GLY A 226 -26.39 -8.71 23.46
N SER A 227 -26.90 -7.50 23.38
CA SER A 227 -28.10 -7.17 22.59
C SER A 227 -27.95 -7.44 21.09
N LEU A 228 -26.72 -7.39 20.54
CA LEU A 228 -26.50 -7.71 19.12
C LEU A 228 -26.70 -9.20 18.81
N LEU A 229 -26.35 -10.09 19.73
CA LEU A 229 -26.63 -11.52 19.58
C LEU A 229 -28.16 -11.79 19.58
N SER A 230 -28.88 -11.07 20.44
CA SER A 230 -30.34 -11.17 20.47
C SER A 230 -31.00 -10.60 19.20
N LEU A 231 -30.41 -9.55 18.64
CA LEU A 231 -30.85 -8.97 17.37
C LEU A 231 -30.64 -9.94 16.22
N GLU A 232 -29.48 -10.59 16.14
CA GLU A 232 -29.18 -11.62 15.15
C GLU A 232 -30.24 -12.76 15.20
N ALA A 233 -30.50 -13.30 16.40
CA ALA A 233 -31.48 -14.36 16.57
C ALA A 233 -32.90 -13.93 16.13
N LEU A 234 -33.31 -12.69 16.45
CA LEU A 234 -34.61 -12.16 16.01
C LEU A 234 -34.68 -11.94 14.50
N LEU A 235 -33.58 -11.53 13.87
CA LEU A 235 -33.52 -11.36 12.42
C LEU A 235 -33.56 -12.70 11.68
N ASP A 236 -32.84 -13.71 12.19
CA ASP A 236 -32.87 -15.06 11.63
C ASP A 236 -34.29 -15.66 11.74
N GLU A 237 -34.93 -15.52 12.91
CA GLU A 237 -36.31 -15.96 13.12
C GLU A 237 -37.30 -15.20 12.21
N TYR A 238 -37.09 -13.91 11.99
CA TYR A 238 -37.92 -13.11 11.07
C TYR A 238 -37.78 -13.59 9.62
N VAL A 239 -36.58 -13.88 9.16
CA VAL A 239 -36.33 -14.40 7.81
C VAL A 239 -37.03 -15.76 7.61
N GLU A 240 -36.96 -16.63 8.62
CA GLU A 240 -37.61 -17.93 8.61
C GLU A 240 -39.14 -17.77 8.64
N ALA A 241 -39.68 -16.91 9.51
CA ALA A 241 -41.09 -16.66 9.65
C ALA A 241 -41.71 -16.11 8.36
N ARG A 242 -41.01 -15.30 7.60
CA ARG A 242 -41.50 -14.82 6.27
C ARG A 242 -41.82 -15.96 5.30
N GLN A 243 -41.19 -17.09 5.45
CA GLN A 243 -41.38 -18.24 4.55
C GLN A 243 -42.46 -19.22 5.06
N VAL A 244 -42.61 -19.33 6.40
CA VAL A 244 -43.39 -20.42 7.02
C VAL A 244 -44.59 -19.92 7.83
N ALA A 245 -44.54 -18.72 8.41
CA ALA A 245 -45.52 -18.19 9.34
C ALA A 245 -45.64 -16.66 9.26
N ALA A 246 -46.14 -16.14 8.17
CA ALA A 246 -46.17 -14.70 7.88
C ALA A 246 -46.92 -13.84 8.95
N GLU A 247 -47.86 -14.40 9.67
CA GLU A 247 -48.57 -13.74 10.80
C GLU A 247 -47.67 -13.47 11.98
N ARG A 248 -46.51 -14.17 12.11
CA ARG A 248 -45.55 -13.97 13.16
C ARG A 248 -44.59 -12.77 12.90
N CYS A 249 -44.49 -12.38 11.64
CA CYS A 249 -43.57 -11.30 11.24
C CYS A 249 -43.86 -9.98 11.95
N ALA A 250 -45.14 -9.61 12.14
CA ALA A 250 -45.49 -8.36 12.83
C ALA A 250 -45.01 -8.31 14.29
N VAL A 251 -45.05 -9.44 14.98
CA VAL A 251 -44.56 -9.53 16.37
C VAL A 251 -43.05 -9.41 16.41
N LEU A 252 -42.36 -10.10 15.51
CA LEU A 252 -40.89 -10.06 15.42
C LEU A 252 -40.39 -8.67 15.03
N GLU A 253 -41.04 -7.98 14.10
CA GLU A 253 -40.73 -6.60 13.75
C GLU A 253 -40.84 -5.66 14.95
N GLN A 254 -41.85 -5.85 15.79
CA GLN A 254 -42.01 -5.04 17.00
C GLN A 254 -40.90 -5.32 18.00
N GLN A 255 -40.51 -6.57 18.19
CA GLN A 255 -39.40 -6.95 19.07
C GLN A 255 -38.07 -6.40 18.58
N ILE A 256 -37.81 -6.51 17.29
CA ILE A 256 -36.60 -5.94 16.64
C ILE A 256 -36.56 -4.42 16.86
N LYS A 257 -37.66 -3.71 16.61
CA LYS A 257 -37.74 -2.25 16.81
C LYS A 257 -37.49 -1.86 18.28
N GLN A 258 -38.04 -2.61 19.25
CA GLN A 258 -37.80 -2.34 20.67
C GLN A 258 -36.32 -2.57 21.03
N LEU A 259 -35.71 -3.63 20.53
CA LEU A 259 -34.31 -3.91 20.78
C LEU A 259 -33.39 -2.85 20.17
N LEU A 260 -33.68 -2.40 18.96
CA LEU A 260 -32.94 -1.34 18.28
C LEU A 260 -33.01 0.01 19.00
N GLN A 261 -34.16 0.34 19.62
CA GLN A 261 -34.32 1.55 20.44
C GLN A 261 -33.43 1.54 21.70
N GLY A 262 -33.10 0.36 22.21
CA GLY A 262 -32.23 0.18 23.39
C GLY A 262 -30.74 0.08 23.03
N LEU A 263 -30.42 0.01 21.73
CA LEU A 263 -29.03 0.03 21.25
C LEU A 263 -28.60 1.48 21.03
N ASP A 264 -27.48 1.85 21.66
CA ASP A 264 -26.83 3.15 21.43
C ASP A 264 -26.16 3.11 20.03
N TRP A 265 -27.00 3.25 18.99
CA TRP A 265 -26.55 3.21 17.62
C TRP A 265 -26.13 4.61 17.20
N PRO A 266 -24.90 4.80 16.68
CA PRO A 266 -24.50 6.12 16.21
C PRO A 266 -25.44 6.55 15.08
N SER A 267 -26.07 7.69 15.24
CA SER A 267 -26.80 8.35 14.15
C SER A 267 -25.82 8.74 13.04
N PHE A 268 -26.00 8.16 11.86
CA PHE A 268 -25.33 8.57 10.64
C PHE A 268 -25.99 9.80 10.03
#